data_22d77958633a48f869cfb41bf80b46ed
#
_entry.id   22d77958633a48f869cfb41bf80b46ed
#
_cell.length_a   1.000
_cell.length_b   1.000
_cell.length_c   1.000
_cell.angle_alpha   90.00
_cell.angle_beta   90.00
_cell.angle_gamma   90.00
#
_symmetry.space_group_name_H-M   'P 1'
#
loop_
_entity.id
_entity.type
_entity.pdbx_description
1 polymer ?
#
loop_
_entity_poly.entity_id
_entity_poly.type
_entity_poly.pdbx_seq_one_letter_code
_entity_poly.pdbx_strand_id
1 'polypeptide(L)'
;MPERERRGTAIVGMAAHFPGAPDLPRYWQNLEAATDAIRDVPPDRWDPVFYDPTSSAPDRLYCKRGGFLAGPVRFDALSFGIMPVAAQGAEPDQLLALDAAARALADAGYADRSFPRERASVILGRGGYLTLGVARLDQRVRAAEQLVQSLRSLLPDLGEAQLAAVRAEVQAKLGPFGADTAIG
;
A
#
# COMPACT_ATOMS: atom_id res chain seq x y z
N MET A 1 37.64 34.70 -10.18
CA MET A 1 36.90 33.39 -10.31
C MET A 1 35.55 33.71 -10.90
N PRO A 2 35.12 33.10 -12.02
CA PRO A 2 33.82 33.39 -12.56
C PRO A 2 32.75 32.87 -11.57
N GLU A 3 31.80 33.75 -11.28
CA GLU A 3 30.60 33.46 -10.49
C GLU A 3 29.85 32.28 -11.13
N ARG A 4 29.83 31.11 -10.45
CA ARG A 4 29.03 29.98 -10.90
C ARG A 4 27.57 30.45 -10.85
N GLU A 5 26.99 30.71 -12.03
CA GLU A 5 25.54 30.87 -12.14
C GLU A 5 24.86 29.76 -11.35
N ARG A 6 24.17 30.12 -10.27
CA ARG A 6 23.34 29.18 -9.51
C ARG A 6 22.17 28.83 -10.40
N ARG A 7 22.29 27.73 -11.14
CA ARG A 7 21.17 27.15 -11.87
C ARG A 7 20.14 26.69 -10.85
N GLY A 8 19.05 27.41 -10.75
CA GLY A 8 17.92 27.02 -9.93
C GLY A 8 17.25 25.78 -10.46
N THR A 9 16.60 25.03 -9.56
CA THR A 9 15.67 23.93 -9.94
C THR A 9 14.26 24.43 -9.76
N ALA A 10 13.40 24.20 -10.77
CA ALA A 10 11.98 24.54 -10.72
C ALA A 10 11.13 23.28 -10.57
N ILE A 11 10.13 23.35 -9.70
CA ILE A 11 9.03 22.37 -9.67
C ILE A 11 8.03 22.81 -10.72
N VAL A 12 7.78 21.98 -11.72
CA VAL A 12 6.91 22.31 -12.86
C VAL A 12 5.57 21.59 -12.84
N GLY A 13 5.41 20.58 -12.00
CA GLY A 13 4.14 19.87 -11.78
C GLY A 13 4.18 19.06 -10.51
N MET A 14 3.01 18.86 -9.94
CA MET A 14 2.85 18.16 -8.67
C MET A 14 1.60 17.28 -8.68
N ALA A 15 1.65 16.13 -8.00
CA ALA A 15 0.49 15.33 -7.69
C ALA A 15 0.67 14.64 -6.34
N ALA A 16 -0.44 14.32 -5.69
CA ALA A 16 -0.39 13.63 -4.41
C ALA A 16 -1.70 12.89 -4.13
N HIS A 17 -1.58 11.86 -3.29
CA HIS A 17 -2.68 11.18 -2.61
C HIS A 17 -2.41 11.26 -1.11
N PHE A 18 -3.25 11.97 -0.38
CA PHE A 18 -3.14 12.08 1.08
C PHE A 18 -4.42 11.59 1.77
N PRO A 19 -4.35 11.21 3.04
CA PRO A 19 -5.55 10.95 3.83
C PRO A 19 -6.52 12.13 3.77
N GLY A 20 -7.78 11.85 3.38
CA GLY A 20 -8.81 12.88 3.22
C GLY A 20 -8.63 13.82 2.03
N ALA A 21 -7.61 13.61 1.18
CA ALA A 21 -7.32 14.45 0.03
C ALA A 21 -6.83 13.61 -1.17
N PRO A 22 -7.69 13.31 -2.14
CA PRO A 22 -7.35 12.55 -3.34
C PRO A 22 -6.51 13.34 -4.34
N ASP A 23 -6.39 14.65 -4.15
CA ASP A 23 -5.66 15.57 -5.00
C ASP A 23 -5.11 16.79 -4.23
N LEU A 24 -4.28 17.58 -4.87
CA LEU A 24 -3.66 18.76 -4.27
C LEU A 24 -4.65 19.87 -3.93
N PRO A 25 -5.67 20.21 -4.75
CA PRO A 25 -6.67 21.19 -4.37
C PRO A 25 -7.40 20.84 -3.07
N ARG A 26 -7.77 19.57 -2.91
CA ARG A 26 -8.41 19.11 -1.68
C ARG A 26 -7.44 19.12 -0.49
N TYR A 27 -6.19 18.75 -0.73
CA TYR A 27 -5.15 18.84 0.31
C TYR A 27 -4.97 20.27 0.81
N TRP A 28 -4.92 21.23 -0.11
CA TRP A 28 -4.82 22.64 0.24
C TRP A 28 -6.03 23.13 1.06
N GLN A 29 -7.24 22.79 0.63
CA GLN A 29 -8.46 23.09 1.38
C GLN A 29 -8.44 22.51 2.80
N ASN A 30 -7.95 21.30 2.96
CA ASN A 30 -7.82 20.66 4.27
C ASN A 30 -6.82 21.41 5.16
N LEU A 31 -5.71 21.92 4.60
CA LEU A 31 -4.75 22.75 5.34
C LEU A 31 -5.38 24.07 5.79
N GLU A 32 -6.05 24.77 4.89
CA GLU A 32 -6.75 26.03 5.21
C GLU A 32 -7.84 25.85 6.27
N ALA A 33 -8.56 24.73 6.22
CA ALA A 33 -9.60 24.39 7.18
C ALA A 33 -9.06 23.75 8.47
N ALA A 34 -7.74 23.57 8.60
CA ALA A 34 -7.09 22.83 9.70
C ALA A 34 -7.72 21.44 9.95
N THR A 35 -8.08 20.73 8.88
CA THR A 35 -8.74 19.43 8.96
C THR A 35 -7.75 18.36 9.43
N ASP A 36 -8.05 17.71 10.55
CA ASP A 36 -7.31 16.52 11.00
C ASP A 36 -7.76 15.30 10.20
N ALA A 37 -6.86 14.74 9.39
CA ALA A 37 -7.09 13.54 8.61
C ALA A 37 -6.67 12.25 9.33
N ILE A 38 -6.18 12.34 10.58
CA ILE A 38 -5.85 11.18 11.39
C ILE A 38 -7.12 10.60 11.99
N ARG A 39 -7.40 9.34 11.71
CA ARG A 39 -8.61 8.64 12.13
C ARG A 39 -8.32 7.24 12.61
N ASP A 40 -9.30 6.57 13.17
CA ASP A 40 -9.19 5.15 13.51
C ASP A 40 -9.00 4.32 12.24
N VAL A 41 -8.20 3.26 12.36
CA VAL A 41 -7.97 2.33 11.27
C VAL A 41 -9.30 1.70 10.82
N PRO A 42 -9.60 1.64 9.51
CA PRO A 42 -10.81 1.00 9.01
C PRO A 42 -10.91 -0.46 9.46
N PRO A 43 -12.12 -0.93 9.84
CA PRO A 43 -12.31 -2.29 10.39
C PRO A 43 -11.86 -3.42 9.45
N ASP A 44 -11.90 -3.18 8.14
CA ASP A 44 -11.50 -4.09 7.08
C ASP A 44 -9.97 -4.18 6.87
N ARG A 45 -9.20 -3.33 7.56
CA ARG A 45 -7.73 -3.24 7.39
C ARG A 45 -6.93 -3.82 8.55
N TRP A 46 -7.59 -4.28 9.60
CA TRP A 46 -6.92 -4.84 10.78
C TRP A 46 -7.82 -5.80 11.53
N ASP A 47 -7.25 -6.58 12.46
CA ASP A 47 -8.00 -7.39 13.40
C ASP A 47 -7.94 -6.75 14.80
N PRO A 48 -9.09 -6.32 15.36
CA PRO A 48 -9.15 -5.70 16.69
C PRO A 48 -8.60 -6.57 17.83
N VAL A 49 -8.47 -7.88 17.65
CA VAL A 49 -7.88 -8.78 18.65
C VAL A 49 -6.45 -8.40 19.04
N PHE A 50 -5.73 -7.73 18.13
CA PHE A 50 -4.36 -7.26 18.40
C PHE A 50 -4.29 -5.91 19.12
N TYR A 51 -5.42 -5.22 19.32
CA TYR A 51 -5.42 -3.92 19.98
C TYR A 51 -5.44 -4.03 21.49
N ASP A 52 -4.39 -3.55 22.14
CA ASP A 52 -4.31 -3.38 23.58
C ASP A 52 -3.48 -2.13 23.89
N PRO A 53 -4.13 -0.98 24.23
CA PRO A 53 -3.44 0.27 24.47
C PRO A 53 -2.58 0.26 25.76
N THR A 54 -2.71 -0.76 26.59
CA THR A 54 -1.98 -0.89 27.86
C THR A 54 -0.81 -1.87 27.77
N SER A 55 -0.75 -2.68 26.71
CA SER A 55 0.27 -3.69 26.52
C SER A 55 1.52 -3.15 25.85
N SER A 56 2.68 -3.58 26.30
CA SER A 56 3.97 -3.42 25.63
C SER A 56 4.44 -4.70 24.93
N ALA A 57 3.59 -5.72 24.84
CA ALA A 57 3.92 -6.97 24.18
C ALA A 57 4.11 -6.75 22.67
N PRO A 58 5.10 -7.43 22.03
CA PRO A 58 5.45 -7.20 20.64
C PRO A 58 4.36 -7.62 19.64
N ASP A 59 3.39 -8.42 20.06
CA ASP A 59 2.24 -8.89 19.28
C ASP A 59 0.98 -8.07 19.54
N ARG A 60 1.09 -6.90 20.20
CA ARG A 60 -0.02 -5.99 20.48
C ARG A 60 0.20 -4.61 19.89
N LEU A 61 -0.89 -3.99 19.48
CA LEU A 61 -0.94 -2.65 18.94
C LEU A 61 -1.52 -1.69 19.98
N TYR A 62 -0.74 -0.72 20.41
CA TYR A 62 -1.18 0.29 21.40
C TYR A 62 -1.92 1.47 20.75
N CYS A 63 -1.79 1.66 19.44
CA CYS A 63 -2.43 2.76 18.71
C CYS A 63 -3.20 2.21 17.51
N LYS A 64 -4.44 2.66 17.35
CA LYS A 64 -5.31 2.34 16.21
C LYS A 64 -5.61 3.55 15.32
N ARG A 65 -4.91 4.67 15.53
CA ARG A 65 -5.09 5.90 14.74
C ARG A 65 -3.95 6.09 13.76
N GLY A 66 -4.30 6.57 12.57
CA GLY A 66 -3.34 6.85 11.52
C GLY A 66 -3.94 7.59 10.35
N GLY A 67 -3.10 8.00 9.41
CA GLY A 67 -3.52 8.58 8.14
C GLY A 67 -3.80 7.46 7.13
N PHE A 68 -5.06 7.25 6.78
CA PHE A 68 -5.48 6.22 5.81
C PHE A 68 -6.07 6.89 4.57
N LEU A 69 -5.66 6.41 3.40
CA LEU A 69 -6.34 6.79 2.16
C LEU A 69 -7.79 6.32 2.24
N ALA A 70 -8.73 7.23 1.98
CA ALA A 70 -10.15 6.96 2.08
C ALA A 70 -10.67 6.35 0.78
N GLY A 71 -11.32 5.21 0.92
CA GLY A 71 -11.94 4.50 -0.21
C GLY A 71 -10.94 3.87 -1.17
N PRO A 72 -11.45 3.21 -2.21
CA PRO A 72 -10.65 2.62 -3.26
C PRO A 72 -9.98 3.72 -4.10
N VAL A 73 -8.66 3.68 -4.23
CA VAL A 73 -7.98 4.45 -5.26
C VAL A 73 -8.19 3.72 -6.58
N ARG A 74 -9.00 4.32 -7.45
CA ARG A 74 -9.24 3.73 -8.79
C ARG A 74 -8.00 3.93 -9.65
N PHE A 75 -7.47 2.84 -10.16
CA PHE A 75 -6.35 2.83 -11.09
C PHE A 75 -6.81 2.23 -12.41
N ASP A 76 -6.74 3.01 -13.47
CA ASP A 76 -7.05 2.53 -14.82
C ASP A 76 -5.81 1.86 -15.43
N ALA A 77 -5.65 0.57 -15.18
CA ALA A 77 -4.52 -0.21 -15.66
C ALA A 77 -4.38 -0.17 -17.19
N LEU A 78 -5.51 -0.16 -17.92
CA LEU A 78 -5.49 -0.17 -19.38
C LEU A 78 -4.93 1.11 -19.97
N SER A 79 -5.18 2.26 -19.35
CA SER A 79 -4.60 3.55 -19.80
C SER A 79 -3.07 3.56 -19.71
N PHE A 80 -2.49 2.73 -18.85
CA PHE A 80 -1.06 2.52 -18.72
C PHE A 80 -0.52 1.33 -19.51
N GLY A 81 -1.36 0.67 -20.34
CA GLY A 81 -0.98 -0.53 -21.06
C GLY A 81 -0.75 -1.76 -20.16
N ILE A 82 -1.27 -1.74 -18.95
CA ILE A 82 -1.15 -2.83 -17.99
C ILE A 82 -2.40 -3.72 -18.09
N MET A 83 -2.20 -5.01 -18.28
CA MET A 83 -3.30 -5.97 -18.25
C MET A 83 -3.92 -6.01 -16.84
N PRO A 84 -5.25 -6.03 -16.70
CA PRO A 84 -5.91 -6.05 -15.38
C PRO A 84 -5.43 -7.18 -14.47
N VAL A 85 -5.18 -8.37 -15.02
CA VAL A 85 -4.62 -9.50 -14.27
C VAL A 85 -3.22 -9.22 -13.71
N ALA A 86 -2.41 -8.44 -14.41
CA ALA A 86 -1.09 -8.03 -13.93
C ALA A 86 -1.21 -6.95 -12.85
N ALA A 87 -2.17 -6.04 -12.96
CA ALA A 87 -2.45 -5.04 -11.94
C ALA A 87 -2.90 -5.68 -10.61
N GLN A 88 -3.67 -6.76 -10.66
CA GLN A 88 -4.08 -7.51 -9.46
C GLN A 88 -2.90 -8.09 -8.67
N GLY A 89 -1.82 -8.46 -9.36
CA GLY A 89 -0.59 -8.96 -8.72
C GLY A 89 0.43 -7.88 -8.34
N ALA A 90 0.19 -6.62 -8.73
CA ALA A 90 1.12 -5.54 -8.46
C ALA A 90 1.04 -5.05 -7.01
N GLU A 91 2.13 -4.49 -6.52
CA GLU A 91 2.13 -3.81 -5.22
C GLU A 91 1.38 -2.46 -5.36
N PRO A 92 0.49 -2.12 -4.40
CA PRO A 92 -0.30 -0.88 -4.47
C PRO A 92 0.54 0.38 -4.61
N ASP A 93 1.69 0.43 -3.97
CA ASP A 93 2.61 1.57 -4.03
C ASP A 93 3.21 1.79 -5.42
N GLN A 94 3.39 0.72 -6.21
CA GLN A 94 3.83 0.83 -7.60
C GLN A 94 2.75 1.49 -8.47
N LEU A 95 1.49 1.07 -8.30
CA LEU A 95 0.36 1.63 -9.03
C LEU A 95 0.10 3.09 -8.64
N LEU A 96 0.17 3.40 -7.34
CA LEU A 96 0.04 4.76 -6.83
C LEU A 96 1.16 5.67 -7.33
N ALA A 97 2.40 5.18 -7.37
CA ALA A 97 3.53 5.95 -7.88
C ALA A 97 3.37 6.25 -9.37
N LEU A 98 2.88 5.29 -10.15
CA LEU A 98 2.62 5.46 -11.58
C LEU A 98 1.52 6.48 -11.84
N ASP A 99 0.39 6.39 -11.11
CA ASP A 99 -0.71 7.37 -11.19
C ASP A 99 -0.23 8.78 -10.80
N ALA A 100 0.48 8.90 -9.69
CA ALA A 100 1.01 10.18 -9.23
C ALA A 100 1.99 10.80 -10.24
N ALA A 101 2.86 9.99 -10.84
CA ALA A 101 3.79 10.46 -11.87
C ALA A 101 3.05 10.95 -13.13
N ALA A 102 2.04 10.23 -13.59
CA ALA A 102 1.23 10.62 -14.74
C ALA A 102 0.48 11.94 -14.47
N ARG A 103 -0.14 12.06 -13.30
CA ARG A 103 -0.85 13.28 -12.88
C ARG A 103 0.10 14.48 -12.73
N ALA A 104 1.30 14.28 -12.18
CA ALA A 104 2.30 15.34 -12.08
C ALA A 104 2.79 15.80 -13.46
N LEU A 105 2.96 14.88 -14.41
CA LEU A 105 3.27 15.24 -15.80
C LEU A 105 2.11 16.00 -16.47
N ALA A 106 0.87 15.60 -16.22
CA ALA A 106 -0.30 16.32 -16.72
C ALA A 106 -0.40 17.72 -16.13
N ASP A 107 -0.17 17.89 -14.84
CA ASP A 107 -0.15 19.19 -14.16
C ASP A 107 0.96 20.09 -14.72
N ALA A 108 2.11 19.52 -15.09
CA ALA A 108 3.19 20.22 -15.79
C ALA A 108 2.88 20.55 -17.27
N GLY A 109 1.71 20.18 -17.80
CA GLY A 109 1.34 20.37 -19.20
C GLY A 109 2.00 19.38 -20.17
N TYR A 110 2.43 18.21 -19.68
CA TYR A 110 3.06 17.16 -20.49
C TYR A 110 2.14 15.95 -20.74
N ALA A 111 0.83 16.07 -20.54
CA ALA A 111 -0.11 15.00 -20.87
C ALA A 111 0.02 14.60 -22.35
N ASP A 112 -0.02 15.59 -23.24
CA ASP A 112 0.01 15.41 -24.70
C ASP A 112 1.26 16.00 -25.36
N ARG A 113 2.13 16.61 -24.60
CA ARG A 113 3.36 17.25 -25.09
C ARG A 113 4.56 16.34 -24.88
N SER A 114 5.36 16.18 -25.94
CA SER A 114 6.62 15.44 -25.84
C SER A 114 7.67 16.21 -25.01
N PHE A 115 8.52 15.47 -24.33
CA PHE A 115 9.70 15.99 -23.65
C PHE A 115 10.89 15.02 -23.88
N PRO A 116 12.12 15.47 -23.69
CA PRO A 116 13.31 14.66 -23.95
C PRO A 116 13.46 13.59 -22.85
N ARG A 117 12.82 12.42 -23.05
CA ARG A 117 12.77 11.32 -22.09
C ARG A 117 14.15 10.75 -21.77
N GLU A 118 15.08 10.82 -22.73
CA GLU A 118 16.48 10.40 -22.57
C GLU A 118 17.26 11.26 -21.55
N ARG A 119 16.71 12.43 -21.20
CA ARG A 119 17.26 13.34 -20.19
C ARG A 119 16.44 13.36 -18.89
N ALA A 120 15.42 12.52 -18.79
CA ALA A 120 14.58 12.41 -17.62
C ALA A 120 15.04 11.23 -16.76
N SER A 121 14.96 11.41 -15.44
CA SER A 121 15.19 10.37 -14.46
C SER A 121 14.01 10.25 -13.52
N VAL A 122 13.76 9.05 -13.03
CA VAL A 122 12.73 8.79 -12.00
C VAL A 122 13.45 8.44 -10.71
N ILE A 123 13.16 9.17 -9.65
CA ILE A 123 13.70 8.93 -8.31
C ILE A 123 12.52 8.71 -7.38
N LEU A 124 12.43 7.52 -6.79
CA LEU A 124 11.36 7.13 -5.87
C LEU A 124 11.94 6.84 -4.48
N GLY A 125 11.41 7.52 -3.46
CA GLY A 125 11.61 7.13 -2.07
C GLY A 125 10.50 6.16 -1.66
N ARG A 126 10.88 5.04 -1.06
CA ARG A 126 9.95 4.05 -0.53
C ARG A 126 10.25 3.81 0.94
N GLY A 127 9.23 3.97 1.80
CA GLY A 127 9.28 3.57 3.19
C GLY A 127 8.64 2.20 3.38
N GLY A 128 9.06 1.48 4.42
CA GLY A 128 8.53 0.17 4.78
C GLY A 128 9.46 -0.98 4.39
N TYR A 129 9.55 -1.98 5.27
CA TYR A 129 10.42 -3.14 5.12
C TYR A 129 9.71 -4.34 4.50
N LEU A 130 8.36 -4.37 4.59
CA LEU A 130 7.54 -5.45 4.07
C LEU A 130 6.53 -4.89 3.07
N THR A 131 6.56 -5.42 1.87
CA THR A 131 5.49 -5.19 0.91
C THR A 131 4.27 -6.03 1.31
N LEU A 132 3.07 -5.58 0.96
CA LEU A 132 1.86 -6.34 1.24
C LEU A 132 1.90 -7.73 0.63
N GLY A 133 2.44 -7.86 -0.60
CA GLY A 133 2.60 -9.15 -1.26
C GLY A 133 3.54 -10.09 -0.53
N VAL A 134 4.69 -9.59 -0.07
CA VAL A 134 5.64 -10.41 0.72
C VAL A 134 5.06 -10.79 2.06
N ALA A 135 4.39 -9.85 2.77
CA ALA A 135 3.75 -10.15 4.04
C ALA A 135 2.66 -11.22 3.90
N ARG A 136 1.84 -11.13 2.85
CA ARG A 136 0.79 -12.12 2.56
C ARG A 136 1.37 -13.48 2.15
N LEU A 137 2.43 -13.49 1.35
CA LEU A 137 3.12 -14.72 0.98
C LEU A 137 3.65 -15.42 2.24
N ASP A 138 4.33 -14.67 3.11
CA ASP A 138 4.84 -15.20 4.37
C ASP A 138 3.73 -15.76 5.25
N GLN A 139 2.65 -15.02 5.44
CA GLN A 139 1.51 -15.47 6.24
C GLN A 139 0.81 -16.70 5.65
N ARG A 140 0.55 -16.72 4.35
CA ARG A 140 -0.20 -17.83 3.72
C ARG A 140 0.62 -19.10 3.57
N VAL A 141 1.90 -18.99 3.32
CA VAL A 141 2.76 -20.15 3.06
C VAL A 141 3.49 -20.58 4.33
N ARG A 142 4.26 -19.66 4.92
CA ARG A 142 5.10 -20.00 6.05
C ARG A 142 4.34 -20.13 7.35
N ALA A 143 3.54 -19.11 7.72
CA ALA A 143 2.84 -19.12 9.00
C ALA A 143 1.78 -20.23 9.06
N ALA A 144 1.02 -20.44 7.98
CA ALA A 144 0.05 -21.54 7.90
C ALA A 144 0.73 -22.91 8.03
N GLU A 145 1.86 -23.12 7.36
CA GLU A 145 2.62 -24.37 7.45
C GLU A 145 3.23 -24.58 8.84
N GLN A 146 3.81 -23.53 9.44
CA GLN A 146 4.34 -23.60 10.80
C GLN A 146 3.26 -23.96 11.82
N LEU A 147 2.05 -23.38 11.66
CA LEU A 147 0.91 -23.74 12.50
C LEU A 147 0.56 -25.22 12.37
N VAL A 148 0.46 -25.74 11.15
CA VAL A 148 0.16 -27.15 10.89
C VAL A 148 1.24 -28.07 11.49
N GLN A 149 2.51 -27.73 11.34
CA GLN A 149 3.60 -28.51 11.91
C GLN A 149 3.59 -28.48 13.45
N SER A 150 3.26 -27.33 14.04
CA SER A 150 3.12 -27.20 15.50
C SER A 150 1.95 -28.05 16.01
N LEU A 151 0.81 -28.02 15.32
CA LEU A 151 -0.35 -28.84 15.67
C LEU A 151 -0.03 -30.36 15.58
N ARG A 152 0.64 -30.75 14.49
CA ARG A 152 1.09 -32.14 14.32
C ARG A 152 2.00 -32.60 15.47
N SER A 153 2.87 -31.73 15.96
CA SER A 153 3.76 -32.04 17.09
C SER A 153 3.05 -32.06 18.42
N LEU A 154 2.15 -31.12 18.67
CA LEU A 154 1.47 -30.96 19.96
C LEU A 154 0.27 -31.91 20.12
N LEU A 155 -0.39 -32.29 19.04
CA LEU A 155 -1.61 -33.08 18.96
C LEU A 155 -1.43 -34.23 17.95
N PRO A 156 -0.63 -35.26 18.30
CA PRO A 156 -0.28 -36.32 17.35
C PRO A 156 -1.49 -37.15 16.88
N ASP A 157 -2.60 -37.11 17.62
CA ASP A 157 -3.85 -37.77 17.25
C ASP A 157 -4.66 -37.07 16.17
N LEU A 158 -4.27 -35.83 15.77
CA LEU A 158 -4.90 -35.15 14.66
C LEU A 158 -4.53 -35.83 13.33
N GLY A 159 -5.56 -36.31 12.60
CA GLY A 159 -5.38 -36.91 11.30
C GLY A 159 -5.04 -35.89 10.22
N GLU A 160 -4.43 -36.34 9.13
CA GLU A 160 -4.02 -35.47 7.99
C GLU A 160 -5.20 -34.69 7.39
N ALA A 161 -6.42 -35.23 7.37
CA ALA A 161 -7.61 -34.53 6.90
C ALA A 161 -7.96 -33.32 7.78
N GLN A 162 -7.78 -33.42 9.10
CA GLN A 162 -8.02 -32.34 10.04
C GLN A 162 -6.94 -31.26 9.91
N LEU A 163 -5.68 -31.64 9.76
CA LEU A 163 -4.58 -30.71 9.53
C LEU A 163 -4.73 -29.97 8.19
N ALA A 164 -5.20 -30.64 7.15
CA ALA A 164 -5.51 -30.01 5.86
C ALA A 164 -6.69 -29.02 5.98
N ALA A 165 -7.71 -29.36 6.76
CA ALA A 165 -8.83 -28.45 7.04
C ALA A 165 -8.38 -27.20 7.80
N VAL A 166 -7.53 -27.35 8.82
CA VAL A 166 -6.94 -26.19 9.55
C VAL A 166 -6.14 -25.30 8.60
N ARG A 167 -5.30 -25.89 7.74
CA ARG A 167 -4.54 -25.13 6.73
C ARG A 167 -5.46 -24.33 5.83
N ALA A 168 -6.49 -24.97 5.28
CA ALA A 168 -7.45 -24.33 4.38
C ALA A 168 -8.21 -23.19 5.06
N GLU A 169 -8.65 -23.38 6.31
CA GLU A 169 -9.33 -22.37 7.12
C GLU A 169 -8.44 -21.15 7.39
N VAL A 170 -7.18 -21.37 7.78
CA VAL A 170 -6.21 -20.30 8.01
C VAL A 170 -5.96 -19.52 6.72
N GLN A 171 -5.75 -20.21 5.60
CA GLN A 171 -5.53 -19.58 4.33
C GLN A 171 -6.75 -18.79 3.83
N ALA A 172 -7.97 -19.27 4.09
CA ALA A 172 -9.20 -18.57 3.75
C ALA A 172 -9.34 -17.26 4.56
N LYS A 173 -9.04 -17.28 5.86
CA LYS A 173 -9.06 -16.10 6.72
C LYS A 173 -8.02 -15.04 6.34
N LEU A 174 -6.91 -15.43 5.73
CA LEU A 174 -5.89 -14.51 5.25
C LEU A 174 -6.27 -13.80 3.93
N GLY A 175 -7.42 -14.14 3.36
CA GLY A 175 -7.94 -13.52 2.15
C GLY A 175 -7.18 -13.90 0.86
N PRO A 176 -7.56 -13.35 -0.30
CA PRO A 176 -6.94 -13.68 -1.58
C PRO A 176 -5.49 -13.21 -1.69
N PHE A 177 -4.75 -13.85 -2.58
CA PHE A 177 -3.41 -13.45 -2.98
C PHE A 177 -3.56 -12.33 -4.03
N GLY A 178 -3.30 -11.09 -3.66
CA GLY A 178 -3.35 -10.00 -4.63
C GLY A 178 -3.64 -8.63 -4.01
N ALA A 179 -3.57 -7.61 -4.85
CA ALA A 179 -3.84 -6.22 -4.49
C ALA A 179 -5.34 -5.90 -4.30
N ASP A 180 -6.23 -6.84 -4.60
CA ASP A 180 -7.70 -6.65 -4.60
C ASP A 180 -8.27 -6.07 -3.31
N THR A 181 -7.61 -6.33 -2.19
CA THR A 181 -8.02 -5.80 -0.88
C THR A 181 -7.43 -4.43 -0.54
N ALA A 182 -6.52 -3.92 -1.37
CA ALA A 182 -5.86 -2.63 -1.13
C ALA A 182 -6.34 -1.52 -2.07
N ILE A 183 -6.92 -1.89 -3.22
CA ILE A 183 -7.37 -0.98 -4.28
C ILE A 183 -8.87 -1.19 -4.58
N GLY A 184 -9.50 -2.15 -3.95
CA GLY A 184 -10.94 -2.42 -4.08
C GLY A 184 -11.84 -1.40 -3.41
#